data_36597f7911052ce65d0d834a6580a76d
#
_entry.id   36597f7911052ce65d0d834a6580a76d
#
_cell.length_a   1.000
_cell.length_b   1.000
_cell.length_c   1.000
_cell.angle_alpha   90.00
_cell.angle_beta   90.00
_cell.angle_gamma   90.00
#
_symmetry.space_group_name_H-M   'P 1'
#
loop_
_entity.id
_entity.type
_entity.pdbx_description
1 polymer ?
#
loop_
_entity_poly.entity_id
_entity_poly.type
_entity_poly.pdbx_seq_one_letter_code
_entity_poly.pdbx_strand_id
1 'polypeptide(L)'
;MKDLTKGNITKLILMFSLPLLLGNVFQLFYNLADTRIVGQTLGKNAIAALGATSSVNTVIIGFLNGLTNGFALVTARFFGAKEFDRLKKSVAHALTLGIATAIALTALSLAFIDPLLRALNTPDNIFKQAKTYIVIILAGMIISMFYNICAGVLRAVGDTVSPLIFLIISTIANIGLDLLFILGFKMGVEGAAYATLIAQGISVVLCVIYIIKKHKFLIPSKSDFRFNFKLAGDMYATGVSMGLMISLVGIGTVIMQGAINIFGTDIIVAHTTARKISEIYMLPISVFGAASATFSSQNYGAGRIDRVKEGVKKATLITWGWSVIVIAATWLFTPFFAHLITGISDPEIVGTVEKYMKINTAFYFILGIVIVFRNALQGVGDKITPIASSIIELLGKFAVAMILAPRMGYFGIMISEPLVWAGMAIMLGIGFAANKTFRKENIPNTAEQM
;
A
#
# COMPACT_ATOMS: atom_id res chain seq x y z
N MET A 1 7.17 -18.77 -10.34
CA MET A 1 5.71 -18.90 -10.38
C MET A 1 5.28 -19.95 -9.38
N LYS A 2 4.34 -19.65 -8.51
CA LYS A 2 3.81 -20.61 -7.53
C LYS A 2 2.29 -20.64 -7.65
N ASP A 3 1.75 -21.82 -7.93
CA ASP A 3 0.31 -22.09 -7.89
C ASP A 3 -0.11 -22.16 -6.40
N LEU A 4 -0.83 -21.12 -5.93
CA LEU A 4 -1.28 -21.04 -4.54
C LEU A 4 -2.50 -21.93 -4.26
N THR A 5 -3.05 -22.58 -5.28
CA THR A 5 -4.19 -23.50 -5.13
C THR A 5 -3.78 -24.89 -4.65
N LYS A 6 -2.48 -25.20 -4.59
CA LYS A 6 -1.95 -26.52 -4.24
C LYS A 6 -0.86 -26.43 -3.17
N GLY A 7 -0.78 -27.45 -2.31
CA GLY A 7 0.28 -27.56 -1.30
C GLY A 7 -0.07 -26.97 0.05
N ASN A 8 0.93 -26.90 0.94
CA ASN A 8 0.77 -26.43 2.32
C ASN A 8 0.51 -24.90 2.37
N ILE A 9 -0.60 -24.51 2.93
CA ILE A 9 -1.12 -23.13 2.95
C ILE A 9 -0.15 -22.19 3.68
N THR A 10 0.31 -22.55 4.88
CA THR A 10 1.21 -21.72 5.68
C THR A 10 2.51 -21.46 4.92
N LYS A 11 3.12 -22.52 4.34
CA LYS A 11 4.35 -22.40 3.55
C LYS A 11 4.14 -21.51 2.32
N LEU A 12 3.00 -21.62 1.64
CA LEU A 12 2.68 -20.80 0.46
C LEU A 12 2.55 -19.31 0.84
N ILE A 13 1.81 -18.99 1.91
CA ILE A 13 1.64 -17.61 2.39
C ILE A 13 3.01 -17.03 2.79
N LEU A 14 3.81 -17.73 3.58
CA LEU A 14 5.12 -17.25 4.02
C LEU A 14 6.09 -17.06 2.84
N MET A 15 6.17 -18.03 1.93
CA MET A 15 7.06 -17.95 0.76
C MET A 15 6.63 -16.87 -0.25
N PHE A 16 5.34 -16.55 -0.31
CA PHE A 16 4.82 -15.44 -1.12
C PHE A 16 5.11 -14.09 -0.44
N SER A 17 4.96 -14.03 0.89
CA SER A 17 5.13 -12.82 1.69
C SER A 17 6.57 -12.36 1.81
N LEU A 18 7.54 -13.29 1.93
CA LEU A 18 8.92 -12.93 2.19
C LEU A 18 9.53 -11.99 1.14
N PRO A 19 9.39 -12.26 -0.18
CA PRO A 19 9.89 -11.31 -1.20
C PRO A 19 9.14 -9.97 -1.16
N LEU A 20 7.85 -9.95 -0.85
CA LEU A 20 7.09 -8.70 -0.70
C LEU A 20 7.58 -7.89 0.50
N LEU A 21 7.88 -8.55 1.62
CA LEU A 21 8.42 -7.89 2.80
C LEU A 21 9.79 -7.28 2.49
N LEU A 22 10.67 -8.05 1.87
CA LEU A 22 11.98 -7.55 1.43
C LEU A 22 11.82 -6.36 0.47
N GLY A 23 10.88 -6.43 -0.48
CA GLY A 23 10.58 -5.32 -1.39
C GLY A 23 10.18 -4.05 -0.66
N ASN A 24 9.31 -4.15 0.36
CA ASN A 24 8.90 -3.00 1.16
C ASN A 24 10.06 -2.43 1.99
N VAL A 25 10.92 -3.29 2.53
CA VAL A 25 12.14 -2.86 3.25
C VAL A 25 13.10 -2.14 2.30
N PHE A 26 13.34 -2.69 1.10
CA PHE A 26 14.14 -2.01 0.09
C PHE A 26 13.54 -0.68 -0.35
N GLN A 27 12.21 -0.58 -0.44
CA GLN A 27 11.54 0.69 -0.74
C GLN A 27 11.74 1.74 0.36
N LEU A 28 11.78 1.35 1.64
CA LEU A 28 12.12 2.26 2.73
C LEU A 28 13.56 2.76 2.59
N PHE A 29 14.54 1.87 2.35
CA PHE A 29 15.93 2.26 2.13
C PHE A 29 16.10 3.18 0.92
N TYR A 30 15.38 2.90 -0.17
CA TYR A 30 15.32 3.75 -1.34
C TYR A 30 14.90 5.17 -0.98
N ASN A 31 13.74 5.32 -0.31
CA ASN A 31 13.23 6.64 0.07
C ASN A 31 14.18 7.39 1.02
N LEU A 32 14.85 6.67 1.92
CA LEU A 32 15.85 7.26 2.81
C LEU A 32 17.11 7.73 2.06
N ALA A 33 17.59 6.91 1.12
CA ALA A 33 18.76 7.24 0.30
C ALA A 33 18.49 8.47 -0.57
N ASP A 34 17.35 8.51 -1.27
CA ASP A 34 16.93 9.63 -2.10
C ASP A 34 16.83 10.93 -1.26
N THR A 35 16.12 10.89 -0.14
CA THR A 35 16.01 12.05 0.76
C THR A 35 17.38 12.51 1.28
N ARG A 36 18.28 11.57 1.61
CA ARG A 36 19.62 11.89 2.09
C ARG A 36 20.48 12.52 1.00
N ILE A 37 20.45 12.00 -0.22
CA ILE A 37 21.17 12.56 -1.37
C ILE A 37 20.69 13.99 -1.63
N VAL A 38 19.37 14.19 -1.77
CA VAL A 38 18.79 15.52 -1.99
C VAL A 38 19.16 16.47 -0.86
N GLY A 39 19.09 16.03 0.39
CA GLY A 39 19.37 16.87 1.55
C GLY A 39 20.82 17.30 1.65
N GLN A 40 21.76 16.39 1.41
CA GLN A 40 23.19 16.69 1.49
C GLN A 40 23.69 17.52 0.32
N THR A 41 23.06 17.41 -0.85
CA THR A 41 23.51 18.07 -2.08
C THR A 41 22.77 19.38 -2.37
N LEU A 42 21.45 19.42 -2.19
CA LEU A 42 20.60 20.57 -2.52
C LEU A 42 20.16 21.38 -1.29
N GLY A 43 20.37 20.82 -0.08
CA GLY A 43 20.15 21.51 1.19
C GLY A 43 18.70 21.43 1.68
N LYS A 44 18.43 22.15 2.79
CA LYS A 44 17.17 22.07 3.56
C LYS A 44 15.92 22.43 2.78
N ASN A 45 16.01 23.41 1.87
CA ASN A 45 14.85 23.86 1.10
C ASN A 45 14.36 22.78 0.11
N ALA A 46 15.27 22.00 -0.46
CA ALA A 46 14.94 20.88 -1.34
C ALA A 46 14.23 19.77 -0.56
N ILE A 47 14.73 19.40 0.64
CA ILE A 47 14.03 18.44 1.52
C ILE A 47 12.62 18.94 1.88
N ALA A 48 12.49 20.21 2.23
CA ALA A 48 11.21 20.82 2.56
C ALA A 48 10.25 20.80 1.36
N ALA A 49 10.76 21.02 0.15
CA ALA A 49 9.97 20.95 -1.09
C ALA A 49 9.46 19.51 -1.36
N LEU A 50 10.32 18.50 -1.23
CA LEU A 50 9.92 17.09 -1.34
C LEU A 50 8.88 16.73 -0.25
N GLY A 51 9.12 17.18 0.98
CA GLY A 51 8.20 16.97 2.10
C GLY A 51 6.83 17.59 1.87
N ALA A 52 6.76 18.82 1.36
CA ALA A 52 5.50 19.50 1.05
C ALA A 52 4.67 18.78 -0.03
N THR A 53 5.33 18.05 -0.95
CA THR A 53 4.65 17.28 -2.01
C THR A 53 4.28 15.86 -1.58
N SER A 54 4.79 15.38 -0.45
CA SER A 54 4.63 13.98 -0.02
C SER A 54 3.17 13.58 0.19
N SER A 55 2.34 14.47 0.75
CA SER A 55 0.91 14.21 0.96
C SER A 55 0.15 14.03 -0.36
N VAL A 56 0.43 14.89 -1.35
CA VAL A 56 -0.16 14.80 -2.70
C VAL A 56 0.24 13.47 -3.34
N ASN A 57 1.52 13.16 -3.28
CA ASN A 57 2.08 11.93 -3.84
C ASN A 57 1.45 10.69 -3.18
N THR A 58 1.32 10.68 -1.85
CA THR A 58 0.73 9.56 -1.10
C THR A 58 -0.71 9.30 -1.51
N VAL A 59 -1.54 10.33 -1.64
CA VAL A 59 -2.94 10.17 -2.01
C VAL A 59 -3.08 9.68 -3.46
N ILE A 60 -2.40 10.34 -4.40
CA ILE A 60 -2.56 10.03 -5.84
C ILE A 60 -1.89 8.71 -6.20
N ILE A 61 -0.64 8.51 -5.82
CA ILE A 61 0.10 7.26 -6.10
C ILE A 61 -0.47 6.11 -5.27
N GLY A 62 -0.88 6.38 -4.03
CA GLY A 62 -1.59 5.39 -3.20
C GLY A 62 -2.88 4.90 -3.84
N PHE A 63 -3.68 5.80 -4.41
CA PHE A 63 -4.89 5.43 -5.16
C PHE A 63 -4.55 4.54 -6.37
N LEU A 64 -3.53 4.92 -7.17
CA LEU A 64 -3.08 4.11 -8.31
C LEU A 64 -2.57 2.73 -7.90
N ASN A 65 -1.83 2.65 -6.80
CA ASN A 65 -1.36 1.37 -6.26
C ASN A 65 -2.55 0.48 -5.83
N GLY A 66 -3.55 1.05 -5.18
CA GLY A 66 -4.78 0.35 -4.83
C GLY A 66 -5.52 -0.14 -6.09
N LEU A 67 -5.69 0.74 -7.08
CA LEU A 67 -6.35 0.43 -8.34
C LEU A 67 -5.69 -0.76 -9.06
N THR A 68 -4.37 -0.72 -9.22
CA THR A 68 -3.61 -1.79 -9.89
C THR A 68 -3.58 -3.09 -9.10
N ASN A 69 -3.54 -3.03 -7.77
CA ASN A 69 -3.68 -4.21 -6.93
C ASN A 69 -5.05 -4.87 -7.11
N GLY A 70 -6.12 -4.08 -7.22
CA GLY A 70 -7.46 -4.60 -7.54
C GLY A 70 -7.51 -5.30 -8.90
N PHE A 71 -6.88 -4.73 -9.94
CA PHE A 71 -6.74 -5.39 -11.25
C PHE A 71 -5.99 -6.72 -11.13
N ALA A 72 -4.91 -6.74 -10.35
CA ALA A 72 -4.12 -7.94 -10.10
C ALA A 72 -4.94 -9.05 -9.40
N LEU A 73 -5.85 -8.70 -8.48
CA LEU A 73 -6.72 -9.70 -7.83
C LEU A 73 -7.68 -10.33 -8.82
N VAL A 74 -8.29 -9.57 -9.73
CA VAL A 74 -9.15 -10.14 -10.79
C VAL A 74 -8.35 -11.06 -11.71
N THR A 75 -7.13 -10.64 -12.09
CA THR A 75 -6.21 -11.47 -12.87
C THR A 75 -5.82 -12.75 -12.13
N ALA A 76 -5.55 -12.68 -10.81
CA ALA A 76 -5.24 -13.83 -9.98
C ALA A 76 -6.40 -14.83 -9.90
N ARG A 77 -7.64 -14.34 -9.95
CA ARG A 77 -8.86 -15.16 -9.96
C ARG A 77 -8.92 -16.03 -11.22
N PHE A 78 -8.68 -15.44 -12.40
CA PHE A 78 -8.62 -16.18 -13.66
C PHE A 78 -7.43 -17.15 -13.74
N PHE A 79 -6.29 -16.78 -13.14
CA PHE A 79 -5.15 -17.68 -13.02
C PHE A 79 -5.50 -18.92 -12.18
N GLY A 80 -6.14 -18.73 -11.03
CA GLY A 80 -6.61 -19.82 -10.17
C GLY A 80 -7.63 -20.72 -10.84
N ALA A 81 -8.55 -20.15 -11.63
CA ALA A 81 -9.53 -20.85 -12.45
C ALA A 81 -8.91 -21.58 -13.65
N LYS A 82 -7.63 -21.33 -13.98
CA LYS A 82 -6.95 -21.80 -15.20
C LYS A 82 -7.58 -21.31 -16.51
N GLU A 83 -8.32 -20.21 -16.46
CA GLU A 83 -8.97 -19.56 -17.61
C GLU A 83 -8.00 -18.61 -18.30
N PHE A 84 -7.01 -19.12 -19.01
CA PHE A 84 -5.92 -18.32 -19.60
C PHE A 84 -6.39 -17.29 -20.64
N ASP A 85 -7.47 -17.54 -21.36
CA ASP A 85 -8.05 -16.56 -22.30
C ASP A 85 -8.64 -15.36 -21.56
N ARG A 86 -9.38 -15.59 -20.46
CA ARG A 86 -9.89 -14.51 -19.61
C ARG A 86 -8.77 -13.80 -18.86
N LEU A 87 -7.72 -14.52 -18.48
CA LEU A 87 -6.52 -13.95 -17.88
C LEU A 87 -5.85 -12.96 -18.84
N LYS A 88 -5.63 -13.32 -20.12
CA LYS A 88 -5.09 -12.38 -21.13
C LYS A 88 -5.96 -11.16 -21.31
N LYS A 89 -7.28 -11.36 -21.40
CA LYS A 89 -8.26 -10.25 -21.47
C LYS A 89 -8.17 -9.36 -20.23
N SER A 90 -8.01 -9.91 -19.01
CA SER A 90 -7.85 -9.11 -17.80
C SER A 90 -6.55 -8.29 -17.82
N VAL A 91 -5.45 -8.84 -18.34
CA VAL A 91 -4.19 -8.09 -18.52
C VAL A 91 -4.37 -6.94 -19.54
N ALA A 92 -5.03 -7.20 -20.68
CA ALA A 92 -5.36 -6.17 -21.67
C ALA A 92 -6.21 -5.04 -21.07
N HIS A 93 -7.25 -5.39 -20.30
CA HIS A 93 -8.11 -4.41 -19.62
C HIS A 93 -7.36 -3.65 -18.52
N ALA A 94 -6.48 -4.32 -17.76
CA ALA A 94 -5.62 -3.64 -16.78
C ALA A 94 -4.75 -2.57 -17.43
N LEU A 95 -4.16 -2.87 -18.58
CA LEU A 95 -3.38 -1.90 -19.36
C LEU A 95 -4.27 -0.74 -19.85
N THR A 96 -5.39 -1.05 -20.50
CA THR A 96 -6.29 -0.02 -21.06
C THR A 96 -6.87 0.90 -19.98
N LEU A 97 -7.46 0.31 -18.93
CA LEU A 97 -8.05 1.06 -17.83
C LEU A 97 -6.99 1.81 -17.02
N GLY A 98 -5.85 1.18 -16.78
CA GLY A 98 -4.73 1.79 -16.06
C GLY A 98 -4.18 3.00 -16.79
N ILE A 99 -3.89 2.89 -18.08
CA ILE A 99 -3.40 4.01 -18.89
C ILE A 99 -4.43 5.14 -18.94
N ALA A 100 -5.69 4.82 -19.21
CA ALA A 100 -6.76 5.82 -19.24
C ALA A 100 -6.88 6.57 -17.90
N THR A 101 -6.82 5.83 -16.78
CA THR A 101 -6.86 6.44 -15.43
C THR A 101 -5.61 7.27 -15.15
N ALA A 102 -4.41 6.79 -15.52
CA ALA A 102 -3.19 7.55 -15.34
C ALA A 102 -3.21 8.87 -16.12
N ILE A 103 -3.65 8.85 -17.38
CA ILE A 103 -3.80 10.06 -18.21
C ILE A 103 -4.80 11.02 -17.57
N ALA A 104 -5.98 10.54 -17.15
CA ALA A 104 -7.02 11.37 -16.56
C ALA A 104 -6.54 12.00 -15.24
N LEU A 105 -5.90 11.22 -14.35
CA LEU A 105 -5.36 11.72 -13.09
C LEU A 105 -4.18 12.67 -13.31
N THR A 106 -3.30 12.40 -14.28
CA THR A 106 -2.22 13.33 -14.64
C THR A 106 -2.80 14.67 -15.09
N ALA A 107 -3.72 14.66 -16.04
CA ALA A 107 -4.34 15.89 -16.54
C ALA A 107 -5.04 16.67 -15.42
N LEU A 108 -5.85 15.99 -14.60
CA LEU A 108 -6.54 16.61 -13.46
C LEU A 108 -5.55 17.17 -12.43
N SER A 109 -4.55 16.38 -12.05
CA SER A 109 -3.56 16.80 -11.06
C SER A 109 -2.75 18.00 -11.53
N LEU A 110 -2.28 18.00 -12.79
CA LEU A 110 -1.53 19.12 -13.34
C LEU A 110 -2.38 20.40 -13.47
N ALA A 111 -3.68 20.26 -13.79
CA ALA A 111 -4.59 21.41 -13.86
C ALA A 111 -4.80 22.08 -12.49
N PHE A 112 -4.77 21.31 -11.40
CA PHE A 112 -5.06 21.79 -10.05
C PHE A 112 -3.84 21.84 -9.11
N ILE A 113 -2.62 21.67 -9.62
CA ILE A 113 -1.43 21.58 -8.76
C ILE A 113 -1.16 22.86 -7.96
N ASP A 114 -1.33 24.03 -8.57
CA ASP A 114 -1.08 25.31 -7.88
C ASP A 114 -2.10 25.58 -6.77
N PRO A 115 -3.42 25.50 -6.98
CA PRO A 115 -4.39 25.55 -5.92
C PRO A 115 -4.13 24.51 -4.81
N LEU A 116 -3.74 23.30 -5.17
CA LEU A 116 -3.50 22.22 -4.22
C LEU A 116 -2.28 22.53 -3.31
N LEU A 117 -1.15 22.93 -3.90
CA LEU A 117 0.04 23.31 -3.12
C LEU A 117 -0.22 24.54 -2.21
N ARG A 118 -1.00 25.52 -2.67
CA ARG A 118 -1.43 26.65 -1.86
C ARG A 118 -2.37 26.25 -0.72
N ALA A 119 -3.33 25.35 -0.97
CA ALA A 119 -4.23 24.81 0.04
C ALA A 119 -3.48 24.01 1.13
N LEU A 120 -2.33 23.42 0.78
CA LEU A 120 -1.43 22.76 1.72
C LEU A 120 -0.48 23.73 2.44
N ASN A 121 -0.67 25.07 2.28
CA ASN A 121 0.15 26.12 2.88
C ASN A 121 1.66 25.94 2.56
N THR A 122 1.99 25.53 1.32
CA THR A 122 3.39 25.41 0.88
C THR A 122 4.05 26.80 0.90
N PRO A 123 5.16 26.99 1.66
CA PRO A 123 5.84 28.30 1.78
C PRO A 123 6.36 28.79 0.42
N ASP A 124 6.28 30.10 0.18
CA ASP A 124 6.67 30.73 -1.11
C ASP A 124 8.14 30.47 -1.50
N ASN A 125 9.03 30.40 -0.51
CA ASN A 125 10.47 30.16 -0.73
C ASN A 125 10.79 28.77 -1.29
N ILE A 126 9.92 27.79 -1.11
CA ILE A 126 10.08 26.42 -1.63
C ILE A 126 9.03 26.08 -2.70
N PHE A 127 8.02 26.94 -2.92
CA PHE A 127 6.90 26.67 -3.80
C PHE A 127 7.33 26.26 -5.21
N LYS A 128 8.28 26.99 -5.80
CA LYS A 128 8.80 26.70 -7.13
C LYS A 128 9.45 25.32 -7.21
N GLN A 129 10.28 24.95 -6.22
CA GLN A 129 10.94 23.65 -6.17
C GLN A 129 9.93 22.51 -5.96
N ALA A 130 8.99 22.68 -5.04
CA ALA A 130 7.93 21.72 -4.79
C ALA A 130 7.08 21.49 -6.05
N LYS A 131 6.66 22.57 -6.73
CA LYS A 131 5.91 22.49 -7.98
C LYS A 131 6.72 21.79 -9.07
N THR A 132 7.97 22.15 -9.29
CA THR A 132 8.84 21.53 -10.31
C THR A 132 8.95 20.02 -10.07
N TYR A 133 9.26 19.61 -8.83
CA TYR A 133 9.39 18.20 -8.48
C TYR A 133 8.08 17.41 -8.73
N ILE A 134 6.97 17.88 -8.15
CA ILE A 134 5.72 17.14 -8.22
C ILE A 134 5.14 17.08 -9.63
N VAL A 135 5.28 18.14 -10.44
CA VAL A 135 4.83 18.17 -11.83
C VAL A 135 5.53 17.08 -12.65
N ILE A 136 6.85 16.91 -12.48
CA ILE A 136 7.59 15.86 -13.19
C ILE A 136 7.10 14.46 -12.75
N ILE A 137 6.94 14.23 -11.43
CA ILE A 137 6.45 12.95 -10.91
C ILE A 137 5.05 12.64 -11.44
N LEU A 138 4.13 13.63 -11.42
CA LEU A 138 2.76 13.45 -11.91
C LEU A 138 2.71 13.26 -13.44
N ALA A 139 3.53 13.96 -14.20
CA ALA A 139 3.65 13.75 -15.64
C ALA A 139 4.16 12.33 -15.99
N GLY A 140 5.05 11.79 -15.14
CA GLY A 140 5.57 10.43 -15.27
C GLY A 140 4.68 9.33 -14.68
N MET A 141 3.49 9.66 -14.19
CA MET A 141 2.58 8.71 -13.51
C MET A 141 2.23 7.49 -14.37
N ILE A 142 2.22 7.64 -15.69
CA ILE A 142 2.00 6.53 -16.63
C ILE A 142 3.08 5.46 -16.50
N ILE A 143 4.34 5.81 -16.23
CA ILE A 143 5.45 4.88 -16.05
C ILE A 143 5.22 4.08 -14.75
N SER A 144 4.87 4.78 -13.67
CA SER A 144 4.51 4.15 -12.39
C SER A 144 3.34 3.19 -12.53
N MET A 145 2.31 3.57 -13.31
CA MET A 145 1.15 2.73 -13.60
C MET A 145 1.57 1.45 -14.34
N PHE A 146 2.40 1.55 -15.38
CA PHE A 146 2.90 0.39 -16.12
C PHE A 146 3.69 -0.55 -15.21
N TYR A 147 4.59 -0.02 -14.39
CA TYR A 147 5.33 -0.83 -13.42
C TYR A 147 4.39 -1.58 -12.48
N ASN A 148 3.42 -0.87 -11.90
CA ASN A 148 2.48 -1.47 -10.95
C ASN A 148 1.61 -2.56 -11.59
N ILE A 149 1.17 -2.37 -12.84
CA ILE A 149 0.44 -3.40 -13.59
C ILE A 149 1.32 -4.62 -13.84
N CYS A 150 2.54 -4.45 -14.36
CA CYS A 150 3.46 -5.55 -14.62
C CYS A 150 3.79 -6.33 -13.34
N ALA A 151 4.15 -5.62 -12.27
CA ALA A 151 4.43 -6.23 -10.97
C ALA A 151 3.18 -6.90 -10.38
N GLY A 152 1.99 -6.29 -10.52
CA GLY A 152 0.72 -6.84 -10.11
C GLY A 152 0.36 -8.13 -10.82
N VAL A 153 0.52 -8.17 -12.14
CA VAL A 153 0.28 -9.37 -12.97
C VAL A 153 1.24 -10.50 -12.61
N LEU A 154 2.52 -10.20 -12.38
CA LEU A 154 3.49 -11.22 -11.91
C LEU A 154 3.09 -11.76 -10.53
N ARG A 155 2.70 -10.89 -9.60
CA ARG A 155 2.17 -11.31 -8.28
C ARG A 155 0.89 -12.14 -8.41
N ALA A 156 0.01 -11.78 -9.33
CA ALA A 156 -1.24 -12.50 -9.57
C ALA A 156 -1.03 -13.97 -9.94
N VAL A 157 0.08 -14.28 -10.63
CA VAL A 157 0.47 -15.66 -11.00
C VAL A 157 1.46 -16.29 -10.01
N GLY A 158 1.64 -15.67 -8.84
CA GLY A 158 2.46 -16.22 -7.76
C GLY A 158 3.97 -15.97 -7.89
N ASP A 159 4.39 -15.03 -8.75
CA ASP A 159 5.79 -14.61 -8.87
C ASP A 159 6.01 -13.29 -8.12
N THR A 160 6.51 -13.37 -6.90
CA THR A 160 6.87 -12.20 -6.06
C THR A 160 8.36 -11.91 -6.06
N VAL A 161 9.18 -12.86 -6.54
CA VAL A 161 10.65 -12.74 -6.53
C VAL A 161 11.11 -11.83 -7.68
N SER A 162 10.57 -12.02 -8.88
CA SER A 162 11.00 -11.25 -10.05
C SER A 162 10.77 -9.75 -9.91
N PRO A 163 9.57 -9.27 -9.45
CA PRO A 163 9.36 -7.86 -9.15
C PRO A 163 10.33 -7.30 -8.09
N LEU A 164 10.68 -8.10 -7.07
CA LEU A 164 11.66 -7.71 -6.07
C LEU A 164 13.05 -7.47 -6.69
N ILE A 165 13.52 -8.40 -7.53
CA ILE A 165 14.82 -8.26 -8.21
C ILE A 165 14.83 -6.99 -9.07
N PHE A 166 13.77 -6.73 -9.84
CA PHE A 166 13.67 -5.54 -10.67
C PHE A 166 13.62 -4.25 -9.85
N LEU A 167 12.96 -4.28 -8.69
CA LEU A 167 12.97 -3.17 -7.75
C LEU A 167 14.39 -2.90 -7.22
N ILE A 168 15.14 -3.93 -6.83
CA ILE A 168 16.53 -3.77 -6.36
C ILE A 168 17.40 -3.15 -7.46
N ILE A 169 17.31 -3.66 -8.69
CA ILE A 169 18.08 -3.12 -9.83
C ILE A 169 17.73 -1.65 -10.07
N SER A 170 16.43 -1.31 -10.06
CA SER A 170 16.02 0.07 -10.28
C SER A 170 16.39 0.99 -9.12
N THR A 171 16.41 0.49 -7.89
CA THR A 171 16.88 1.26 -6.72
C THR A 171 18.37 1.62 -6.86
N ILE A 172 19.20 0.66 -7.25
CA ILE A 172 20.63 0.93 -7.50
C ILE A 172 20.80 1.91 -8.66
N ALA A 173 20.04 1.73 -9.73
CA ALA A 173 20.08 2.66 -10.88
C ALA A 173 19.62 4.07 -10.47
N ASN A 174 18.55 4.19 -9.66
CA ASN A 174 18.08 5.47 -9.18
C ASN A 174 19.15 6.22 -8.37
N ILE A 175 19.78 5.57 -7.38
CA ILE A 175 20.86 6.18 -6.59
C ILE A 175 21.97 6.66 -7.50
N GLY A 176 22.37 5.88 -8.49
CA GLY A 176 23.39 6.29 -9.47
C GLY A 176 22.95 7.49 -10.33
N LEU A 177 21.69 7.52 -10.75
CA LEU A 177 21.10 8.61 -11.53
C LEU A 177 20.92 9.88 -10.69
N ASP A 178 20.54 9.77 -9.42
CA ASP A 178 20.47 10.92 -8.50
C ASP A 178 21.83 11.60 -8.38
N LEU A 179 22.88 10.82 -8.13
CA LEU A 179 24.25 11.34 -8.06
C LEU A 179 24.69 11.97 -9.40
N LEU A 180 24.38 11.32 -10.51
CA LEU A 180 24.73 11.82 -11.85
C LEU A 180 24.01 13.14 -12.17
N PHE A 181 22.70 13.21 -11.95
CA PHE A 181 21.90 14.39 -12.30
C PHE A 181 22.14 15.54 -11.36
N ILE A 182 22.20 15.27 -10.06
CA ILE A 182 22.35 16.34 -9.05
C ILE A 182 23.81 16.81 -8.97
N LEU A 183 24.80 15.90 -8.86
CA LEU A 183 26.21 16.27 -8.71
C LEU A 183 26.90 16.46 -10.05
N GLY A 184 26.67 15.54 -11.02
CA GLY A 184 27.32 15.61 -12.34
C GLY A 184 26.77 16.73 -13.21
N PHE A 185 25.46 16.77 -13.41
CA PHE A 185 24.79 17.76 -14.26
C PHE A 185 24.33 19.01 -13.51
N LYS A 186 24.51 19.05 -12.19
CA LYS A 186 24.13 20.18 -11.30
C LYS A 186 22.63 20.54 -11.41
N MET A 187 21.80 19.55 -11.62
CA MET A 187 20.35 19.72 -11.62
C MET A 187 19.83 19.92 -10.19
N GLY A 188 18.74 20.64 -10.05
CA GLY A 188 18.04 20.82 -8.79
C GLY A 188 17.16 19.59 -8.42
N VAL A 189 16.02 19.85 -7.77
CA VAL A 189 15.05 18.81 -7.38
C VAL A 189 14.46 18.05 -8.59
N GLU A 190 14.49 18.66 -9.77
CA GLU A 190 14.13 18.04 -11.04
C GLU A 190 15.02 16.84 -11.39
N GLY A 191 16.30 16.88 -11.00
CA GLY A 191 17.22 15.76 -11.16
C GLY A 191 16.75 14.51 -10.42
N ALA A 192 16.36 14.64 -9.17
CA ALA A 192 15.80 13.55 -8.37
C ALA A 192 14.49 13.02 -8.99
N ALA A 193 13.61 13.92 -9.46
CA ALA A 193 12.36 13.50 -10.10
C ALA A 193 12.61 12.69 -11.39
N TYR A 194 13.51 13.13 -12.26
CA TYR A 194 13.88 12.40 -13.47
C TYR A 194 14.57 11.07 -13.17
N ALA A 195 15.48 11.04 -12.17
CA ALA A 195 16.14 9.81 -11.74
C ALA A 195 15.10 8.74 -11.30
N THR A 196 14.11 9.17 -10.52
CA THR A 196 13.00 8.31 -10.09
C THR A 196 12.22 7.73 -11.26
N LEU A 197 11.83 8.56 -12.23
CA LEU A 197 11.05 8.12 -13.40
C LEU A 197 11.85 7.19 -14.31
N ILE A 198 13.14 7.49 -14.55
CA ILE A 198 14.00 6.66 -15.37
C ILE A 198 14.23 5.30 -14.69
N ALA A 199 14.49 5.27 -13.38
CA ALA A 199 14.65 4.04 -12.62
C ALA A 199 13.37 3.18 -12.66
N GLN A 200 12.19 3.79 -12.53
CA GLN A 200 10.91 3.09 -12.72
C GLN A 200 10.75 2.56 -14.16
N GLY A 201 11.15 3.35 -15.16
CA GLY A 201 11.17 2.93 -16.56
C GLY A 201 12.05 1.70 -16.78
N ILE A 202 13.22 1.64 -16.16
CA ILE A 202 14.10 0.45 -16.17
C ILE A 202 13.34 -0.76 -15.60
N SER A 203 12.66 -0.62 -14.46
CA SER A 203 11.83 -1.70 -13.90
C SER A 203 10.75 -2.17 -14.86
N VAL A 204 10.06 -1.24 -15.56
CA VAL A 204 9.05 -1.59 -16.56
C VAL A 204 9.66 -2.44 -17.67
N VAL A 205 10.78 -1.98 -18.25
CA VAL A 205 11.47 -2.72 -19.34
C VAL A 205 11.88 -4.11 -18.88
N LEU A 206 12.46 -4.25 -17.68
CA LEU A 206 12.84 -5.54 -17.12
C LEU A 206 11.64 -6.46 -16.90
N CYS A 207 10.54 -5.94 -16.34
CA CYS A 207 9.29 -6.69 -16.18
C CYS A 207 8.74 -7.18 -17.53
N VAL A 208 8.68 -6.32 -18.53
CA VAL A 208 8.14 -6.63 -19.86
C VAL A 208 9.00 -7.70 -20.53
N ILE A 209 10.33 -7.52 -20.55
CA ILE A 209 11.26 -8.52 -21.13
C ILE A 209 11.10 -9.88 -20.42
N TYR A 210 10.97 -9.87 -19.10
CA TYR A 210 10.79 -11.09 -18.32
C TYR A 210 9.46 -11.79 -18.65
N ILE A 211 8.36 -11.03 -18.70
CA ILE A 211 7.04 -11.56 -19.08
C ILE A 211 7.09 -12.17 -20.47
N ILE A 212 7.70 -11.49 -21.45
CA ILE A 212 7.83 -11.99 -22.84
C ILE A 212 8.64 -13.29 -22.89
N LYS A 213 9.71 -13.40 -22.13
CA LYS A 213 10.59 -14.57 -22.15
C LYS A 213 10.05 -15.75 -21.34
N LYS A 214 9.44 -15.52 -20.19
CA LYS A 214 9.10 -16.56 -19.20
C LYS A 214 7.61 -16.83 -19.05
N HIS A 215 6.75 -15.85 -19.35
CA HIS A 215 5.31 -15.91 -19.08
C HIS A 215 4.47 -15.52 -20.30
N LYS A 216 4.77 -16.14 -21.46
CA LYS A 216 4.07 -15.84 -22.73
C LYS A 216 2.54 -15.92 -22.64
N PHE A 217 2.01 -16.75 -21.73
CA PHE A 217 0.58 -16.87 -21.50
C PHE A 217 -0.07 -15.62 -20.85
N LEU A 218 0.74 -14.68 -20.35
CA LEU A 218 0.27 -13.38 -19.85
C LEU A 218 0.16 -12.32 -20.95
N ILE A 219 0.75 -12.56 -22.12
CA ILE A 219 0.80 -11.56 -23.19
C ILE A 219 -0.55 -11.53 -23.90
N PRO A 220 -1.27 -10.40 -23.87
CA PRO A 220 -2.52 -10.28 -24.59
C PRO A 220 -2.28 -10.19 -26.11
N SER A 221 -3.15 -10.81 -26.87
CA SER A 221 -3.24 -10.65 -28.33
C SER A 221 -4.06 -9.43 -28.69
N LYS A 222 -4.03 -8.98 -29.95
CA LYS A 222 -4.86 -7.85 -30.40
C LYS A 222 -6.35 -8.05 -30.13
N SER A 223 -6.85 -9.28 -30.22
CA SER A 223 -8.25 -9.62 -29.94
C SER A 223 -8.63 -9.47 -28.47
N ASP A 224 -7.68 -9.59 -27.53
CA ASP A 224 -7.95 -9.47 -26.09
C ASP A 224 -8.21 -8.03 -25.65
N PHE A 225 -7.81 -7.04 -26.47
CA PHE A 225 -8.11 -5.63 -26.27
C PHE A 225 -9.55 -5.23 -26.67
N ARG A 226 -10.36 -6.15 -27.22
CA ARG A 226 -11.78 -5.87 -27.43
C ARG A 226 -12.43 -5.61 -26.09
N PHE A 227 -13.04 -4.42 -25.96
CA PHE A 227 -13.57 -3.94 -24.71
C PHE A 227 -14.77 -4.79 -24.25
N ASN A 228 -14.64 -5.37 -23.06
CA ASN A 228 -15.71 -6.10 -22.40
C ASN A 228 -16.16 -5.30 -21.16
N PHE A 229 -17.33 -4.67 -21.26
CA PHE A 229 -17.87 -3.80 -20.22
C PHE A 229 -18.04 -4.52 -18.86
N LYS A 230 -18.45 -5.79 -18.86
CA LYS A 230 -18.62 -6.57 -17.62
C LYS A 230 -17.30 -6.82 -16.92
N LEU A 231 -16.27 -7.26 -17.65
CA LEU A 231 -14.93 -7.45 -17.13
C LEU A 231 -14.29 -6.14 -16.69
N ALA A 232 -14.37 -5.12 -17.54
CA ALA A 232 -13.87 -3.78 -17.23
C ALA A 232 -14.52 -3.21 -15.97
N GLY A 233 -15.83 -3.33 -15.84
CA GLY A 233 -16.59 -2.90 -14.67
C GLY A 233 -16.21 -3.65 -13.40
N ASP A 234 -16.01 -4.98 -13.46
CA ASP A 234 -15.56 -5.76 -12.31
C ASP A 234 -14.15 -5.36 -11.87
N MET A 235 -13.22 -5.24 -12.82
CA MET A 235 -11.84 -4.82 -12.55
C MET A 235 -11.80 -3.40 -11.97
N TYR A 236 -12.49 -2.46 -12.61
CA TYR A 236 -12.46 -1.06 -12.18
C TYR A 236 -13.11 -0.87 -10.81
N ALA A 237 -14.25 -1.51 -10.55
CA ALA A 237 -14.91 -1.46 -9.25
C ALA A 237 -14.05 -2.09 -8.14
N THR A 238 -13.34 -3.21 -8.43
CA THR A 238 -12.41 -3.82 -7.47
C THR A 238 -11.21 -2.90 -7.21
N GLY A 239 -10.65 -2.32 -8.28
CA GLY A 239 -9.52 -1.40 -8.18
C GLY A 239 -9.85 -0.10 -7.46
N VAL A 240 -10.98 0.53 -7.80
CA VAL A 240 -11.47 1.75 -7.12
C VAL A 240 -11.75 1.46 -5.64
N SER A 241 -12.34 0.31 -5.32
CA SER A 241 -12.54 -0.10 -3.92
C SER A 241 -11.22 -0.09 -3.14
N MET A 242 -10.16 -0.66 -3.69
CA MET A 242 -8.85 -0.69 -3.04
C MET A 242 -8.17 0.69 -3.03
N GLY A 243 -8.29 1.45 -4.10
CA GLY A 243 -7.74 2.80 -4.19
C GLY A 243 -8.39 3.76 -3.20
N LEU A 244 -9.73 3.77 -3.14
CA LEU A 244 -10.48 4.58 -2.17
C LEU A 244 -10.14 4.20 -0.72
N MET A 245 -9.98 2.91 -0.43
CA MET A 245 -9.60 2.45 0.89
C MET A 245 -8.27 3.10 1.34
N ILE A 246 -7.24 3.10 0.49
CA ILE A 246 -5.95 3.72 0.81
C ILE A 246 -6.10 5.23 0.99
N SER A 247 -6.88 5.89 0.12
CA SER A 247 -7.13 7.33 0.23
C SER A 247 -7.88 7.71 1.51
N LEU A 248 -8.91 6.95 1.90
CA LEU A 248 -9.66 7.18 3.14
C LEU A 248 -8.79 7.05 4.38
N VAL A 249 -7.89 6.06 4.42
CA VAL A 249 -6.90 5.91 5.50
C VAL A 249 -5.99 7.13 5.57
N GLY A 250 -5.49 7.61 4.42
CA GLY A 250 -4.67 8.81 4.31
C GLY A 250 -5.38 10.07 4.84
N ILE A 251 -6.64 10.29 4.45
CA ILE A 251 -7.47 11.40 4.95
C ILE A 251 -7.63 11.31 6.47
N GLY A 252 -7.93 10.12 7.01
CA GLY A 252 -8.05 9.90 8.44
C GLY A 252 -6.76 10.25 9.21
N THR A 253 -5.59 9.97 8.62
CA THR A 253 -4.30 10.32 9.20
C THR A 253 -4.09 11.84 9.27
N VAL A 254 -4.49 12.58 8.23
CA VAL A 254 -4.42 14.06 8.21
C VAL A 254 -5.33 14.66 9.29
N ILE A 255 -6.56 14.15 9.45
CA ILE A 255 -7.48 14.60 10.50
C ILE A 255 -6.87 14.40 11.89
N MET A 256 -6.30 13.21 12.12
CA MET A 256 -5.65 12.91 13.40
C MET A 256 -4.44 13.82 13.66
N GLN A 257 -3.63 14.12 12.64
CA GLN A 257 -2.50 15.04 12.77
C GLN A 257 -2.96 16.43 13.19
N GLY A 258 -4.06 16.93 12.62
CA GLY A 258 -4.66 18.19 13.06
C GLY A 258 -5.03 18.20 14.55
N ALA A 259 -5.62 17.11 15.05
CA ALA A 259 -5.97 16.95 16.46
C ALA A 259 -4.75 16.81 17.39
N ILE A 260 -3.63 16.30 16.87
CA ILE A 260 -2.39 16.14 17.65
C ILE A 260 -1.65 17.46 17.79
N ASN A 261 -1.69 18.30 16.79
CA ASN A 261 -0.94 19.57 16.75
C ASN A 261 -1.30 20.55 17.88
N ILE A 262 -2.48 20.40 18.49
CA ILE A 262 -2.91 21.26 19.60
C ILE A 262 -2.24 20.92 20.95
N PHE A 263 -1.58 19.76 21.07
CA PHE A 263 -1.00 19.29 22.34
C PHE A 263 0.46 19.73 22.56
N GLY A 264 1.01 20.55 21.67
CA GLY A 264 2.36 21.10 21.81
C GLY A 264 3.46 20.20 21.20
N THR A 265 4.68 20.77 21.15
CA THR A 265 5.80 20.21 20.41
C THR A 265 6.23 18.83 20.89
N ASP A 266 6.31 18.63 22.23
CA ASP A 266 6.82 17.37 22.80
C ASP A 266 5.90 16.20 22.50
N ILE A 267 4.57 16.41 22.55
CA ILE A 267 3.59 15.42 22.15
C ILE A 267 3.65 15.14 20.64
N ILE A 268 3.83 16.16 19.81
CA ILE A 268 4.00 15.97 18.35
C ILE A 268 5.23 15.11 18.06
N VAL A 269 6.36 15.39 18.72
CA VAL A 269 7.59 14.62 18.58
C VAL A 269 7.39 13.17 19.04
N ALA A 270 6.80 12.97 20.24
CA ALA A 270 6.51 11.65 20.78
C ALA A 270 5.59 10.85 19.85
N HIS A 271 4.48 11.45 19.39
CA HIS A 271 3.54 10.81 18.49
C HIS A 271 4.18 10.43 17.14
N THR A 272 4.91 11.36 16.53
CA THR A 272 5.61 11.11 15.26
C THR A 272 6.61 9.98 15.38
N THR A 273 7.35 9.92 16.49
CA THR A 273 8.29 8.84 16.79
C THR A 273 7.57 7.50 16.92
N ALA A 274 6.50 7.46 17.72
CA ALA A 274 5.69 6.26 17.91
C ALA A 274 5.08 5.78 16.58
N ARG A 275 4.61 6.70 15.73
CA ARG A 275 4.08 6.38 14.40
C ARG A 275 5.14 5.75 13.49
N LYS A 276 6.38 6.27 13.46
CA LYS A 276 7.48 5.68 12.68
C LYS A 276 7.82 4.27 13.14
N ILE A 277 7.86 4.02 14.47
CA ILE A 277 8.05 2.67 15.00
C ILE A 277 6.88 1.76 14.59
N SER A 278 5.65 2.25 14.73
CA SER A 278 4.44 1.50 14.35
C SER A 278 4.44 1.12 12.87
N GLU A 279 4.85 2.02 11.97
CA GLU A 279 4.94 1.74 10.52
C GLU A 279 5.86 0.56 10.24
N ILE A 280 7.02 0.48 10.89
CA ILE A 280 7.95 -0.66 10.75
C ILE A 280 7.29 -1.95 11.27
N TYR A 281 6.65 -1.90 12.44
CA TYR A 281 5.99 -3.06 13.05
C TYR A 281 4.79 -3.57 12.24
N MET A 282 4.09 -2.67 11.54
CA MET A 282 2.91 -3.01 10.72
C MET A 282 3.26 -3.57 9.34
N LEU A 283 4.51 -3.38 8.85
CA LEU A 283 4.91 -3.88 7.53
C LEU A 283 4.64 -5.37 7.31
N PRO A 284 5.06 -6.29 8.20
CA PRO A 284 4.78 -7.72 8.00
C PRO A 284 3.28 -8.03 8.01
N ILE A 285 2.49 -7.39 8.88
CA ILE A 285 1.03 -7.59 8.94
C ILE A 285 0.39 -7.20 7.60
N SER A 286 0.78 -6.05 7.04
CA SER A 286 0.28 -5.57 5.74
C SER A 286 0.66 -6.53 4.60
N VAL A 287 1.88 -7.06 4.62
CA VAL A 287 2.36 -8.02 3.62
C VAL A 287 1.63 -9.36 3.72
N PHE A 288 1.37 -9.87 4.93
CA PHE A 288 0.55 -11.08 5.11
C PHE A 288 -0.88 -10.86 4.63
N GLY A 289 -1.43 -9.66 4.82
CA GLY A 289 -2.72 -9.26 4.24
C GLY A 289 -2.71 -9.32 2.71
N ALA A 290 -1.73 -8.71 2.05
CA ALA A 290 -1.61 -8.73 0.60
C ALA A 290 -1.42 -10.16 0.05
N ALA A 291 -0.65 -10.99 0.74
CA ALA A 291 -0.50 -12.40 0.42
C ALA A 291 -1.83 -13.16 0.56
N SER A 292 -2.60 -12.87 1.63
CA SER A 292 -3.93 -13.43 1.85
C SER A 292 -4.91 -13.04 0.74
N ALA A 293 -4.85 -11.79 0.24
CA ALA A 293 -5.69 -11.35 -0.88
C ALA A 293 -5.44 -12.17 -2.15
N THR A 294 -4.16 -12.30 -2.56
CA THR A 294 -3.79 -13.05 -3.75
C THR A 294 -4.09 -14.54 -3.58
N PHE A 295 -3.78 -15.12 -2.40
CA PHE A 295 -4.11 -16.50 -2.07
C PHE A 295 -5.61 -16.77 -2.15
N SER A 296 -6.41 -15.90 -1.54
CA SER A 296 -7.88 -16.00 -1.56
C SER A 296 -8.41 -15.87 -2.98
N SER A 297 -7.88 -14.95 -3.77
CA SER A 297 -8.31 -14.74 -5.15
C SER A 297 -8.04 -15.94 -6.06
N GLN A 298 -6.82 -16.53 -6.01
CA GLN A 298 -6.51 -17.73 -6.78
C GLN A 298 -7.37 -18.93 -6.36
N ASN A 299 -7.53 -19.16 -5.04
CA ASN A 299 -8.33 -20.27 -4.53
C ASN A 299 -9.82 -20.07 -4.79
N TYR A 300 -10.32 -18.84 -4.74
CA TYR A 300 -11.70 -18.50 -5.13
C TYR A 300 -11.94 -18.81 -6.61
N GLY A 301 -11.03 -18.38 -7.50
CA GLY A 301 -11.08 -18.72 -8.92
C GLY A 301 -11.05 -20.21 -9.19
N ALA A 302 -10.31 -20.98 -8.40
CA ALA A 302 -10.25 -22.44 -8.48
C ALA A 302 -11.46 -23.16 -7.84
N GLY A 303 -12.45 -22.43 -7.32
CA GLY A 303 -13.61 -23.00 -6.60
C GLY A 303 -13.29 -23.58 -5.21
N ARG A 304 -12.06 -23.35 -4.70
CA ARG A 304 -11.56 -23.95 -3.45
C ARG A 304 -11.83 -23.04 -2.25
N ILE A 305 -13.11 -22.88 -1.90
CA ILE A 305 -13.54 -22.04 -0.76
C ILE A 305 -13.05 -22.60 0.58
N ASP A 306 -12.95 -23.92 0.71
CA ASP A 306 -12.31 -24.62 1.82
C ASP A 306 -10.91 -24.04 2.11
N ARG A 307 -10.09 -23.91 1.06
CA ARG A 307 -8.74 -23.37 1.17
C ARG A 307 -8.72 -21.87 1.48
N VAL A 308 -9.69 -21.11 0.96
CA VAL A 308 -9.81 -19.68 1.31
C VAL A 308 -10.06 -19.52 2.82
N LYS A 309 -11.03 -20.26 3.39
CA LYS A 309 -11.33 -20.25 4.84
C LYS A 309 -10.09 -20.63 5.67
N GLU A 310 -9.43 -21.73 5.30
CA GLU A 310 -8.23 -22.18 5.98
C GLU A 310 -7.06 -21.18 5.82
N GLY A 311 -6.92 -20.58 4.64
CA GLY A 311 -5.92 -19.55 4.35
C GLY A 311 -6.10 -18.31 5.24
N VAL A 312 -7.33 -17.84 5.40
CA VAL A 312 -7.64 -16.73 6.32
C VAL A 312 -7.25 -17.09 7.76
N LYS A 313 -7.63 -18.30 8.24
CA LYS A 313 -7.26 -18.78 9.57
C LYS A 313 -5.74 -18.82 9.75
N LYS A 314 -5.00 -19.39 8.78
CA LYS A 314 -3.53 -19.51 8.84
C LYS A 314 -2.86 -18.14 8.76
N ALA A 315 -3.30 -17.23 7.89
CA ALA A 315 -2.78 -15.87 7.79
C ALA A 315 -3.01 -15.10 9.10
N THR A 316 -4.19 -15.23 9.73
CA THR A 316 -4.48 -14.63 11.03
C THR A 316 -3.55 -15.18 12.12
N LEU A 317 -3.32 -16.48 12.16
CA LEU A 317 -2.38 -17.07 13.13
C LEU A 317 -0.94 -16.59 12.91
N ILE A 318 -0.50 -16.39 11.66
CA ILE A 318 0.81 -15.83 11.34
C ILE A 318 0.91 -14.37 11.85
N THR A 319 -0.13 -13.54 11.59
CA THR A 319 -0.16 -12.15 12.08
C THR A 319 -0.19 -12.10 13.61
N TRP A 320 -0.86 -13.02 14.27
CA TRP A 320 -0.87 -13.14 15.73
C TRP A 320 0.52 -13.53 16.28
N GLY A 321 1.19 -14.49 15.64
CA GLY A 321 2.58 -14.82 15.99
C GLY A 321 3.51 -13.62 15.89
N TRP A 322 3.35 -12.81 14.83
CA TRP A 322 4.08 -11.55 14.68
C TRP A 322 3.68 -10.54 15.76
N SER A 323 2.40 -10.42 16.12
CA SER A 323 1.94 -9.52 17.19
C SER A 323 2.59 -9.81 18.53
N VAL A 324 2.79 -11.10 18.87
CA VAL A 324 3.53 -11.49 20.09
C VAL A 324 4.97 -10.97 20.04
N ILE A 325 5.66 -11.14 18.91
CA ILE A 325 7.03 -10.63 18.71
C ILE A 325 7.07 -9.10 18.88
N VAL A 326 6.12 -8.39 18.26
CA VAL A 326 6.02 -6.92 18.35
C VAL A 326 5.75 -6.45 19.78
N ILE A 327 4.86 -7.12 20.50
CA ILE A 327 4.59 -6.80 21.91
C ILE A 327 5.88 -6.95 22.73
N ALA A 328 6.59 -8.09 22.61
CA ALA A 328 7.85 -8.31 23.30
C ALA A 328 8.89 -7.24 22.90
N ALA A 329 9.03 -6.94 21.61
CA ALA A 329 9.93 -5.90 21.13
C ALA A 329 9.57 -4.51 21.68
N THR A 330 8.29 -4.18 21.79
CA THR A 330 7.82 -2.92 22.39
C THR A 330 8.22 -2.80 23.85
N TRP A 331 8.04 -3.86 24.65
CA TRP A 331 8.39 -3.82 26.06
C TRP A 331 9.89 -3.75 26.31
N LEU A 332 10.70 -4.34 25.42
CA LEU A 332 12.16 -4.45 25.61
C LEU A 332 12.94 -3.31 24.94
N PHE A 333 12.47 -2.81 23.79
CA PHE A 333 13.29 -1.98 22.90
C PHE A 333 12.69 -0.62 22.53
N THR A 334 11.51 -0.21 23.04
CA THR A 334 10.92 1.09 22.66
C THR A 334 11.85 2.28 22.98
N PRO A 335 12.51 2.39 24.17
CA PRO A 335 13.43 3.49 24.42
C PRO A 335 14.60 3.52 23.42
N PHE A 336 15.16 2.36 23.09
CA PHE A 336 16.22 2.23 22.11
C PHE A 336 15.77 2.72 20.71
N PHE A 337 14.60 2.29 20.25
CA PHE A 337 14.08 2.73 18.95
C PHE A 337 13.70 4.21 18.94
N ALA A 338 13.16 4.74 20.03
CA ALA A 338 12.86 6.15 20.17
C ALA A 338 14.14 6.99 20.02
N HIS A 339 15.20 6.63 20.76
CA HIS A 339 16.49 7.28 20.63
C HIS A 339 17.10 7.14 19.22
N LEU A 340 17.07 5.94 18.66
CA LEU A 340 17.61 5.68 17.31
C LEU A 340 16.95 6.55 16.22
N ILE A 341 15.63 6.78 16.34
CA ILE A 341 14.86 7.53 15.34
C ILE A 341 15.01 9.04 15.50
N THR A 342 15.04 9.53 16.75
CA THR A 342 14.97 10.97 17.03
C THR A 342 16.28 11.57 17.52
N GLY A 343 17.18 10.75 18.04
CA GLY A 343 18.35 11.21 18.80
C GLY A 343 17.98 11.82 20.18
N ILE A 344 16.70 11.79 20.56
CA ILE A 344 16.19 12.41 21.79
C ILE A 344 16.19 11.35 22.90
N SER A 345 16.69 11.73 24.07
CA SER A 345 16.71 10.91 25.27
C SER A 345 15.90 11.52 26.41
N ASP A 346 15.05 12.51 26.10
CA ASP A 346 14.18 13.14 27.11
C ASP A 346 13.22 12.08 27.68
N PRO A 347 13.23 11.86 29.03
CA PRO A 347 12.43 10.82 29.66
C PRO A 347 10.92 11.02 29.49
N GLU A 348 10.43 12.24 29.39
CA GLU A 348 9.01 12.56 29.24
C GLU A 348 8.53 12.19 27.82
N ILE A 349 9.31 12.56 26.80
CA ILE A 349 9.04 12.21 25.39
C ILE A 349 9.09 10.70 25.21
N VAL A 350 10.18 10.05 25.69
CA VAL A 350 10.34 8.58 25.58
C VAL A 350 9.24 7.86 26.34
N GLY A 351 8.88 8.30 27.56
CA GLY A 351 7.78 7.72 28.33
C GLY A 351 6.42 7.82 27.62
N THR A 352 6.18 8.94 26.90
CA THR A 352 4.98 9.12 26.08
C THR A 352 4.96 8.17 24.88
N VAL A 353 6.11 7.98 24.19
CA VAL A 353 6.27 6.99 23.12
C VAL A 353 5.97 5.59 23.63
N GLU A 354 6.58 5.21 24.77
CA GLU A 354 6.37 3.89 25.39
C GLU A 354 4.89 3.63 25.70
N LYS A 355 4.23 4.59 26.33
CA LYS A 355 2.82 4.48 26.69
C LYS A 355 1.95 4.29 25.45
N TYR A 356 2.17 5.09 24.40
CA TYR A 356 1.48 4.93 23.13
C TYR A 356 1.72 3.55 22.52
N MET A 357 2.97 3.13 22.42
CA MET A 357 3.34 1.85 21.82
C MET A 357 2.77 0.66 22.59
N LYS A 358 2.87 0.66 23.92
CA LYS A 358 2.32 -0.42 24.79
C LYS A 358 0.80 -0.56 24.62
N ILE A 359 0.07 0.57 24.53
CA ILE A 359 -1.38 0.54 24.31
C ILE A 359 -1.70 0.00 22.93
N ASN A 360 -1.08 0.53 21.87
CA ASN A 360 -1.43 0.18 20.49
C ASN A 360 -1.03 -1.26 20.12
N THR A 361 0.18 -1.69 20.49
CA THR A 361 0.66 -3.03 20.12
C THR A 361 -0.11 -4.17 20.80
N ALA A 362 -0.70 -3.93 21.99
CA ALA A 362 -1.60 -4.88 22.62
C ALA A 362 -2.81 -5.24 21.75
N PHE A 363 -3.23 -4.33 20.87
CA PHE A 363 -4.36 -4.53 19.95
C PHE A 363 -3.94 -5.01 18.54
N TYR A 364 -2.67 -5.32 18.32
CA TYR A 364 -2.21 -5.82 17.01
C TYR A 364 -2.82 -7.16 16.62
N PHE A 365 -3.29 -7.96 17.59
CA PHE A 365 -4.12 -9.14 17.30
C PHE A 365 -5.40 -8.77 16.54
N ILE A 366 -6.06 -7.69 16.95
CA ILE A 366 -7.28 -7.18 16.29
C ILE A 366 -6.90 -6.58 14.93
N LEU A 367 -5.82 -5.81 14.83
CA LEU A 367 -5.31 -5.30 13.57
C LEU A 367 -5.02 -6.43 12.57
N GLY A 368 -4.43 -7.54 13.04
CA GLY A 368 -4.19 -8.72 12.21
C GLY A 368 -5.49 -9.28 11.61
N ILE A 369 -6.56 -9.37 12.41
CA ILE A 369 -7.90 -9.76 11.92
C ILE A 369 -8.39 -8.77 10.86
N VAL A 370 -8.34 -7.47 11.16
CA VAL A 370 -8.79 -6.41 10.23
C VAL A 370 -8.09 -6.54 8.89
N ILE A 371 -6.76 -6.62 8.88
CA ILE A 371 -5.97 -6.65 7.65
C ILE A 371 -6.22 -7.94 6.87
N VAL A 372 -6.22 -9.11 7.52
CA VAL A 372 -6.40 -10.39 6.84
C VAL A 372 -7.84 -10.53 6.28
N PHE A 373 -8.87 -10.20 7.07
CA PHE A 373 -10.26 -10.33 6.62
C PHE A 373 -10.59 -9.36 5.49
N ARG A 374 -10.16 -8.10 5.62
CA ARG A 374 -10.32 -7.07 4.59
C ARG A 374 -9.74 -7.54 3.25
N ASN A 375 -8.49 -8.00 3.27
CA ASN A 375 -7.77 -8.46 2.08
C ASN A 375 -8.36 -9.76 1.50
N ALA A 376 -8.79 -10.70 2.34
CA ALA A 376 -9.44 -11.94 1.89
C ALA A 376 -10.78 -11.66 1.21
N LEU A 377 -11.61 -10.76 1.78
CA LEU A 377 -12.87 -10.31 1.18
C LEU A 377 -12.64 -9.67 -0.20
N GLN A 378 -11.62 -8.81 -0.34
CA GLN A 378 -11.23 -8.27 -1.64
C GLN A 378 -10.81 -9.38 -2.61
N GLY A 379 -10.04 -10.36 -2.14
CA GLY A 379 -9.62 -11.51 -2.95
C GLY A 379 -10.80 -12.31 -3.53
N VAL A 380 -11.87 -12.51 -2.76
CA VAL A 380 -13.07 -13.21 -3.25
C VAL A 380 -14.04 -12.28 -4.01
N GLY A 381 -13.69 -11.01 -4.19
CA GLY A 381 -14.45 -10.05 -5.00
C GLY A 381 -15.51 -9.26 -4.24
N ASP A 382 -15.50 -9.26 -2.91
CA ASP A 382 -16.30 -8.34 -2.13
C ASP A 382 -15.68 -6.94 -2.21
N LYS A 383 -16.44 -6.00 -2.75
CA LYS A 383 -16.00 -4.61 -2.98
C LYS A 383 -16.55 -3.67 -1.90
N ILE A 384 -17.67 -4.04 -1.28
CA ILE A 384 -18.43 -3.15 -0.40
C ILE A 384 -17.91 -3.23 1.03
N THR A 385 -17.75 -4.44 1.57
CA THR A 385 -17.35 -4.66 2.97
C THR A 385 -15.97 -4.02 3.28
N PRO A 386 -14.94 -4.14 2.42
CA PRO A 386 -13.67 -3.46 2.63
C PRO A 386 -13.76 -1.92 2.64
N ILE A 387 -14.55 -1.32 1.73
CA ILE A 387 -14.78 0.14 1.72
C ILE A 387 -15.50 0.58 3.00
N ALA A 388 -16.57 -0.13 3.37
CA ALA A 388 -17.34 0.18 4.57
C ALA A 388 -16.46 0.14 5.83
N SER A 389 -15.49 -0.81 5.91
CA SER A 389 -14.53 -0.83 7.01
C SER A 389 -13.64 0.41 7.03
N SER A 390 -13.24 0.95 5.87
CA SER A 390 -12.43 2.17 5.79
C SER A 390 -13.25 3.44 6.09
N ILE A 391 -14.55 3.42 5.80
CA ILE A 391 -15.45 4.49 6.23
C ILE A 391 -15.58 4.50 7.76
N ILE A 392 -15.70 3.32 8.40
CA ILE A 392 -15.68 3.21 9.87
C ILE A 392 -14.36 3.73 10.42
N GLU A 393 -13.22 3.43 9.78
CA GLU A 393 -11.92 3.95 10.16
C GLU A 393 -11.88 5.49 10.12
N LEU A 394 -12.32 6.07 9.01
CA LEU A 394 -12.36 7.53 8.84
C LEU A 394 -13.29 8.20 9.87
N LEU A 395 -14.53 7.70 10.00
CA LEU A 395 -15.50 8.25 10.94
C LEU A 395 -15.04 8.07 12.40
N GLY A 396 -14.42 6.95 12.72
CA GLY A 396 -13.85 6.69 14.04
C GLY A 396 -12.72 7.65 14.36
N LYS A 397 -11.78 7.88 13.45
CA LYS A 397 -10.71 8.89 13.62
C LYS A 397 -11.28 10.29 13.77
N PHE A 398 -12.28 10.66 13.00
CA PHE A 398 -12.97 11.94 13.13
C PHE A 398 -13.64 12.07 14.50
N ALA A 399 -14.39 11.05 14.95
CA ALA A 399 -15.04 11.07 16.26
C ALA A 399 -14.03 11.16 17.40
N VAL A 400 -12.89 10.47 17.30
CA VAL A 400 -11.81 10.61 18.29
C VAL A 400 -11.25 12.02 18.30
N ALA A 401 -10.95 12.61 17.15
CA ALA A 401 -10.42 13.96 17.04
C ALA A 401 -11.37 15.01 17.64
N MET A 402 -12.68 14.89 17.39
CA MET A 402 -13.69 15.87 17.78
C MET A 402 -14.27 15.65 19.19
N ILE A 403 -14.28 14.41 19.68
CA ILE A 403 -14.99 14.06 20.93
C ILE A 403 -14.02 13.62 22.03
N LEU A 404 -13.12 12.66 21.70
CA LEU A 404 -12.26 12.07 22.73
C LEU A 404 -11.02 12.93 23.02
N ALA A 405 -10.39 13.51 22.01
CA ALA A 405 -9.22 14.34 22.20
C ALA A 405 -9.51 15.58 23.06
N PRO A 406 -10.62 16.33 22.89
CA PRO A 406 -10.95 17.45 23.78
C PRO A 406 -11.27 17.04 25.23
N ARG A 407 -11.81 15.82 25.44
CA ARG A 407 -12.23 15.36 26.78
C ARG A 407 -11.14 14.62 27.55
N MET A 408 -10.31 13.86 26.85
CA MET A 408 -9.31 12.96 27.45
C MET A 408 -7.87 13.38 27.16
N GLY A 409 -7.68 14.51 26.47
CA GLY A 409 -6.36 14.95 26.05
C GLY A 409 -5.69 13.97 25.11
N TYR A 410 -4.37 13.92 25.14
CA TYR A 410 -3.59 13.03 24.28
C TYR A 410 -3.87 11.53 24.53
N PHE A 411 -4.36 11.15 25.71
CA PHE A 411 -4.78 9.77 25.96
C PHE A 411 -5.93 9.34 25.04
N GLY A 412 -6.87 10.23 24.72
CA GLY A 412 -7.90 9.97 23.71
C GLY A 412 -7.32 9.66 22.34
N ILE A 413 -6.22 10.32 21.96
CA ILE A 413 -5.47 10.01 20.72
C ILE A 413 -4.80 8.63 20.80
N MET A 414 -4.18 8.29 21.94
CA MET A 414 -3.51 7.00 22.11
C MET A 414 -4.43 5.80 21.91
N ILE A 415 -5.68 5.87 22.36
CA ILE A 415 -6.66 4.79 22.26
C ILE A 415 -7.44 4.79 20.94
N SER A 416 -7.20 5.77 20.07
CA SER A 416 -7.95 5.92 18.81
C SER A 416 -7.85 4.70 17.89
N GLU A 417 -6.63 4.28 17.59
CA GLU A 417 -6.38 3.14 16.71
C GLU A 417 -7.00 1.83 17.26
N PRO A 418 -6.79 1.46 18.54
CA PRO A 418 -7.47 0.33 19.17
C PRO A 418 -8.99 0.33 19.01
N LEU A 419 -9.65 1.45 19.29
CA LEU A 419 -11.11 1.57 19.20
C LEU A 419 -11.61 1.40 17.77
N VAL A 420 -10.93 2.07 16.84
CA VAL A 420 -11.24 1.99 15.41
C VAL A 420 -11.04 0.58 14.88
N TRP A 421 -9.93 -0.09 15.22
CA TRP A 421 -9.69 -1.48 14.79
C TRP A 421 -10.73 -2.44 15.36
N ALA A 422 -11.18 -2.24 16.61
CA ALA A 422 -12.24 -3.07 17.20
C ALA A 422 -13.55 -2.92 16.39
N GLY A 423 -13.97 -1.70 16.07
CA GLY A 423 -15.15 -1.45 15.25
C GLY A 423 -15.03 -2.06 13.84
N MET A 424 -13.86 -1.90 13.20
CA MET A 424 -13.59 -2.51 11.90
C MET A 424 -13.60 -4.03 11.95
N ALA A 425 -12.99 -4.65 12.99
CA ALA A 425 -12.93 -6.10 13.13
C ALA A 425 -14.33 -6.70 13.29
N ILE A 426 -15.22 -6.07 14.08
CA ILE A 426 -16.61 -6.49 14.22
C ILE A 426 -17.32 -6.44 12.86
N MET A 427 -17.24 -5.32 12.16
CA MET A 427 -17.88 -5.14 10.86
C MET A 427 -17.35 -6.13 9.82
N LEU A 428 -16.04 -6.32 9.73
CA LEU A 428 -15.41 -7.26 8.81
C LEU A 428 -15.76 -8.71 9.17
N GLY A 429 -15.84 -9.04 10.46
CA GLY A 429 -16.28 -10.36 10.95
C GLY A 429 -17.73 -10.67 10.55
N ILE A 430 -18.63 -9.70 10.73
CA ILE A 430 -20.02 -9.81 10.28
C ILE A 430 -20.07 -9.96 8.75
N GLY A 431 -19.32 -9.11 8.02
CA GLY A 431 -19.26 -9.17 6.55
C GLY A 431 -18.73 -10.52 6.05
N PHE A 432 -17.69 -11.06 6.69
CA PHE A 432 -17.14 -12.38 6.36
C PHE A 432 -18.15 -13.50 6.60
N ALA A 433 -18.84 -13.49 7.75
CA ALA A 433 -19.86 -14.48 8.07
C ALA A 433 -21.13 -14.37 7.20
N ALA A 434 -21.49 -13.14 6.80
CA ALA A 434 -22.66 -12.89 5.96
C ALA A 434 -22.40 -13.14 4.46
N ASN A 435 -21.14 -13.13 4.03
CA ASN A 435 -20.79 -13.25 2.61
C ASN A 435 -21.22 -14.61 2.05
N LYS A 436 -22.01 -14.56 0.98
CA LYS A 436 -22.59 -15.76 0.34
C LYS A 436 -21.52 -16.76 -0.13
N THR A 437 -20.33 -16.28 -0.48
CA THR A 437 -19.20 -17.11 -0.91
C THR A 437 -18.76 -18.05 0.21
N PHE A 438 -18.72 -17.58 1.45
CA PHE A 438 -18.31 -18.41 2.59
C PHE A 438 -19.42 -19.26 3.20
N ARG A 439 -20.69 -18.97 2.87
CA ARG A 439 -21.84 -19.78 3.31
C ARG A 439 -22.05 -21.03 2.44
N LYS A 440 -21.66 -21.01 1.16
CA LYS A 440 -21.81 -22.15 0.26
C LYS A 440 -20.62 -23.10 0.44
N GLU A 441 -20.89 -24.37 0.72
CA GLU A 441 -19.85 -25.41 0.85
C GLU A 441 -19.29 -25.86 -0.50
N ASN A 442 -20.04 -25.70 -1.60
CA ASN A 442 -19.61 -26.00 -2.97
C ASN A 442 -20.17 -24.93 -3.92
N ILE A 443 -19.31 -24.17 -4.57
CA ILE A 443 -19.69 -23.31 -5.70
C ILE A 443 -19.44 -24.13 -6.98
N PRO A 444 -20.46 -24.30 -7.86
CA PRO A 444 -20.20 -24.79 -9.21
C PRO A 444 -19.22 -23.87 -9.92
N ASN A 445 -18.39 -24.43 -10.81
CA ASN A 445 -17.39 -23.72 -11.59
C ASN A 445 -17.87 -22.32 -12.01
N THR A 446 -17.04 -21.32 -11.77
CA THR A 446 -17.27 -19.88 -12.06
C THR A 446 -17.62 -19.59 -13.52
N ALA A 447 -17.58 -20.58 -14.42
CA ALA A 447 -17.93 -20.46 -15.84
C ALA A 447 -19.40 -20.05 -16.09
N GLU A 448 -20.32 -20.26 -15.14
CA GLU A 448 -21.75 -19.97 -15.33
C GLU A 448 -22.23 -18.64 -14.71
N GLN A 449 -21.40 -17.94 -13.93
CA GLN A 449 -21.84 -16.74 -13.20
C GLN A 449 -21.26 -15.41 -13.70
N MET A 450 -20.38 -15.42 -14.71
CA MET A 450 -19.86 -14.22 -15.38
C MET A 450 -20.24 -14.27 -16.88
#